data_511dec5fb5b6f60a4b96e22fd54e2e67
#
_entry.id   511dec5fb5b6f60a4b96e22fd54e2e67
#
_cell.length_a   1.000
_cell.length_b   1.000
_cell.length_c   1.000
_cell.angle_alpha   90.00
_cell.angle_beta   90.00
_cell.angle_gamma   90.00
#
_symmetry.space_group_name_H-M   'P 1'
#
loop_
_entity.id
_entity.type
_entity.pdbx_description
1 polymer ?
#
loop_
_entity_poly.entity_id
_entity_poly.type
_entity_poly.pdbx_seq_one_letter_code
_entity_poly.pdbx_strand_id
1 'polypeptide(L)'
;MSQLKNYTGSVYGGLGHLLKAYCETKNIEIPEQLQQVQNLERFDYVIWRDLLEDLNRLNPKTGLGLEIAEHVQPKHLGIIAYLALSCENLGEALARYHDFHRLIYDGSPLVVEFNPPYASIRWEAPEPNPTQLTD
;
A
#
# COMPACT_ATOMS: atom_id res chain seq x y z
N MET A 1 -17.25 7.45 17.08
CA MET A 1 -16.00 8.14 17.42
C MET A 1 -14.85 7.20 17.67
N SER A 2 -15.06 6.14 18.46
CA SER A 2 -14.02 5.13 18.64
C SER A 2 -13.63 4.44 17.32
N GLN A 3 -14.56 4.36 16.38
CA GLN A 3 -14.30 3.75 15.08
C GLN A 3 -13.25 4.49 14.27
N LEU A 4 -13.15 5.81 14.43
CA LEU A 4 -12.15 6.60 13.71
C LEU A 4 -10.73 6.24 14.12
N LYS A 5 -10.55 5.68 15.32
CA LYS A 5 -9.25 5.25 15.80
C LYS A 5 -8.75 4.00 15.07
N ASN A 6 -9.67 3.23 14.50
CA ASN A 6 -9.31 2.00 13.80
C ASN A 6 -8.74 2.26 12.41
N TYR A 7 -8.92 3.49 11.92
CA TYR A 7 -8.42 3.89 10.60
C TYR A 7 -7.32 4.91 10.70
N THR A 8 -6.55 4.84 11.77
CA THR A 8 -5.43 5.75 11.95
C THR A 8 -4.25 5.31 11.10
N GLY A 9 -3.35 6.25 10.92
CA GLY A 9 -2.17 5.99 10.13
C GLY A 9 -2.23 6.71 8.79
N SER A 10 -1.07 6.78 8.18
CA SER A 10 -0.89 7.45 6.90
C SER A 10 -0.11 6.55 5.95
N VAL A 11 -0.25 6.82 4.66
CA VAL A 11 0.47 6.11 3.62
C VAL A 11 1.39 7.08 2.88
N TYR A 12 2.48 6.53 2.33
CA TYR A 12 3.40 7.31 1.51
C TYR A 12 2.70 7.80 0.24
N GLY A 13 2.92 9.06 -0.11
CA GLY A 13 2.28 9.69 -1.27
C GLY A 13 2.58 9.00 -2.60
N GLY A 14 3.70 8.29 -2.71
CA GLY A 14 4.01 7.51 -3.90
C GLY A 14 2.96 6.46 -4.24
N LEU A 15 2.21 5.97 -3.24
CA LEU A 15 1.11 5.04 -3.49
C LEU A 15 -0.03 5.71 -4.27
N GLY A 16 -0.26 7.01 -4.07
CA GLY A 16 -1.19 7.77 -4.89
C GLY A 16 -0.74 7.84 -6.34
N HIS A 17 0.56 7.97 -6.57
CA HIS A 17 1.12 7.94 -7.93
C HIS A 17 0.96 6.58 -8.59
N LEU A 18 1.06 5.51 -7.81
CA LEU A 18 0.80 4.15 -8.30
C LEU A 18 -0.63 4.02 -8.82
N LEU A 19 -1.61 4.48 -8.04
CA LEU A 19 -3.01 4.41 -8.46
C LEU A 19 -3.26 5.24 -9.72
N LYS A 20 -2.62 6.40 -9.84
CA LYS A 20 -2.73 7.21 -11.03
C LYS A 20 -2.16 6.49 -12.25
N ALA A 21 -0.99 5.88 -12.11
CA ALA A 21 -0.36 5.12 -13.20
C ALA A 21 -1.25 3.96 -13.64
N TYR A 22 -1.87 3.28 -12.68
CA TYR A 22 -2.82 2.20 -12.96
C TYR A 22 -4.00 2.72 -13.79
N CYS A 23 -4.62 3.84 -13.36
CA CYS A 23 -5.74 4.43 -14.08
C CYS A 23 -5.35 4.82 -15.51
N GLU A 24 -4.19 5.42 -15.68
CA GLU A 24 -3.73 5.84 -17.01
C GLU A 24 -3.51 4.63 -17.92
N THR A 25 -2.92 3.56 -17.41
CA THR A 25 -2.67 2.34 -18.18
C THR A 25 -3.98 1.66 -18.60
N LYS A 26 -4.99 1.70 -17.74
CA LYS A 26 -6.28 1.03 -17.98
C LYS A 26 -7.32 1.95 -18.61
N ASN A 27 -6.97 3.19 -18.91
CA ASN A 27 -7.89 4.19 -19.45
C ASN A 27 -9.12 4.41 -18.54
N ILE A 28 -8.89 4.41 -17.23
CA ILE A 28 -9.90 4.71 -16.22
C ILE A 28 -9.81 6.19 -15.88
N GLU A 29 -10.95 6.87 -15.79
CA GLU A 29 -10.97 8.25 -15.37
C GLU A 29 -10.41 8.38 -13.96
N ILE A 30 -9.49 9.33 -13.77
CA ILE A 30 -8.84 9.53 -12.49
C ILE A 30 -9.81 10.21 -11.53
N PRO A 31 -10.16 9.55 -10.39
CA PRO A 31 -11.04 10.17 -9.40
C PRO A 31 -10.50 11.50 -8.90
N GLU A 32 -11.39 12.45 -8.62
CA GLU A 32 -11.00 13.77 -8.13
C GLU A 32 -10.17 13.67 -6.84
N GLN A 33 -10.56 12.80 -5.92
CA GLN A 33 -9.82 12.60 -4.67
C GLN A 33 -8.40 12.12 -4.93
N LEU A 34 -8.21 11.28 -5.94
CA LEU A 34 -6.88 10.81 -6.33
C LEU A 34 -6.03 11.97 -6.86
N GLN A 35 -6.64 12.87 -7.64
CA GLN A 35 -5.94 14.06 -8.12
C GLN A 35 -5.49 14.94 -6.97
N GLN A 36 -6.31 15.07 -5.94
CA GLN A 36 -6.03 15.93 -4.78
C GLN A 36 -4.82 15.45 -3.97
N VAL A 37 -4.54 14.16 -3.94
CA VAL A 37 -3.43 13.62 -3.14
C VAL A 37 -2.12 13.49 -3.92
N GLN A 38 -2.10 13.80 -5.22
CA GLN A 38 -0.90 13.61 -6.06
C GLN A 38 0.31 14.42 -5.59
N ASN A 39 0.08 15.57 -4.97
CA ASN A 39 1.16 16.44 -4.54
C ASN A 39 1.46 16.32 -3.04
N LEU A 40 0.83 15.38 -2.36
CA LEU A 40 1.06 15.16 -0.94
C LEU A 40 2.17 14.14 -0.72
N GLU A 41 3.04 14.45 0.21
CA GLU A 41 4.08 13.50 0.60
C GLU A 41 3.50 12.29 1.32
N ARG A 42 2.47 12.52 2.13
CA ARG A 42 1.71 11.49 2.82
C ARG A 42 0.24 11.88 2.85
N PHE A 43 -0.63 10.88 2.97
CA PHE A 43 -2.06 11.13 3.17
C PHE A 43 -2.66 10.04 4.05
N ASP A 44 -3.85 10.31 4.60
CA ASP A 44 -4.48 9.43 5.57
C ASP A 44 -4.85 8.07 4.96
N TYR A 45 -4.73 7.02 5.75
CA TYR A 45 -5.10 5.67 5.33
C TYR A 45 -6.55 5.59 4.88
N VAL A 46 -7.46 6.33 5.52
CA VAL A 46 -8.88 6.35 5.12
C VAL A 46 -9.02 6.78 3.66
N ILE A 47 -8.24 7.76 3.23
CA ILE A 47 -8.24 8.21 1.83
C ILE A 47 -7.76 7.09 0.92
N TRP A 48 -6.68 6.41 1.30
CA TRP A 48 -6.16 5.27 0.55
C TRP A 48 -7.23 4.20 0.35
N ARG A 49 -7.91 3.83 1.42
CA ARG A 49 -8.98 2.85 1.37
C ARG A 49 -10.12 3.30 0.47
N ASP A 50 -10.55 4.56 0.61
CA ASP A 50 -11.63 5.11 -0.23
C ASP A 50 -11.25 5.10 -1.70
N LEU A 51 -9.99 5.41 -2.02
CA LEU A 51 -9.51 5.37 -3.39
C LEU A 51 -9.55 3.96 -3.96
N LEU A 52 -9.17 2.95 -3.19
CA LEU A 52 -9.26 1.56 -3.63
C LEU A 52 -10.70 1.14 -3.88
N GLU A 53 -11.63 1.57 -3.02
CA GLU A 53 -13.06 1.30 -3.22
C GLU A 53 -13.59 2.00 -4.48
N ASP A 54 -13.17 3.24 -4.73
CA ASP A 54 -13.55 3.96 -5.94
C ASP A 54 -13.07 3.23 -7.19
N LEU A 55 -11.83 2.77 -7.21
CA LEU A 55 -11.30 2.02 -8.34
C LEU A 55 -12.03 0.71 -8.54
N ASN A 56 -12.41 0.04 -7.45
CA ASN A 56 -13.18 -1.19 -7.54
C ASN A 56 -14.56 -0.95 -8.15
N ARG A 57 -15.19 0.18 -7.86
CA ARG A 57 -16.49 0.53 -8.47
C ARG A 57 -16.34 0.87 -9.95
N LEU A 58 -15.27 1.55 -10.32
CA LEU A 58 -15.04 1.97 -11.70
C LEU A 58 -14.58 0.81 -12.60
N ASN A 59 -13.89 -0.15 -12.03
CA ASN A 59 -13.35 -1.30 -12.76
C ASN A 59 -13.43 -2.55 -11.88
N PRO A 60 -14.65 -3.08 -11.63
CA PRO A 60 -14.83 -4.23 -10.74
C PRO A 60 -14.04 -5.44 -11.22
N LYS A 61 -13.25 -6.01 -10.32
CA LYS A 61 -12.39 -7.15 -10.65
C LYS A 61 -12.05 -7.94 -9.40
N THR A 62 -12.08 -9.27 -9.53
CA THR A 62 -11.47 -10.13 -8.52
C THR A 62 -9.95 -9.95 -8.59
N GLY A 63 -9.31 -9.70 -7.45
CA GLY A 63 -7.86 -9.54 -7.43
C GLY A 63 -7.38 -8.18 -7.92
N LEU A 64 -8.22 -7.14 -7.82
CA LEU A 64 -7.83 -5.81 -8.26
C LEU A 64 -6.56 -5.32 -7.58
N GLY A 65 -6.40 -5.58 -6.29
CA GLY A 65 -5.19 -5.18 -5.57
C GLY A 65 -3.92 -5.80 -6.17
N LEU A 66 -3.99 -7.06 -6.54
CA LEU A 66 -2.86 -7.73 -7.18
C LEU A 66 -2.58 -7.15 -8.56
N GLU A 67 -3.60 -6.80 -9.30
CA GLU A 67 -3.43 -6.18 -10.61
C GLU A 67 -2.77 -4.80 -10.49
N ILE A 68 -3.21 -4.00 -9.50
CA ILE A 68 -2.57 -2.72 -9.21
C ILE A 68 -1.10 -2.93 -8.85
N ALA A 69 -0.81 -3.96 -8.05
CA ALA A 69 0.54 -4.26 -7.59
C ALA A 69 1.49 -4.58 -8.75
N GLU A 70 0.99 -5.09 -9.88
CA GLU A 70 1.82 -5.33 -11.05
C GLU A 70 2.42 -4.06 -11.64
N HIS A 71 1.86 -2.90 -11.29
CA HIS A 71 2.33 -1.61 -11.78
C HIS A 71 3.30 -0.91 -10.82
N VAL A 72 3.62 -1.55 -9.69
CA VAL A 72 4.54 -0.97 -8.70
C VAL A 72 5.93 -0.83 -9.29
N GLN A 73 6.49 0.36 -9.12
CA GLN A 73 7.88 0.65 -9.46
C GLN A 73 8.57 1.21 -8.22
N PRO A 74 9.91 1.20 -8.17
CA PRO A 74 10.62 1.72 -7.00
C PRO A 74 10.21 3.12 -6.59
N LYS A 75 9.92 4.00 -7.55
CA LYS A 75 9.47 5.37 -7.26
C LYS A 75 8.17 5.44 -6.46
N HIS A 76 7.33 4.42 -6.54
CA HIS A 76 6.06 4.37 -5.82
C HIS A 76 6.24 4.04 -4.34
N LEU A 77 7.33 3.41 -3.98
CA LEU A 77 7.62 2.98 -2.61
C LEU A 77 8.68 3.85 -1.93
N GLY A 78 9.33 4.72 -2.69
CA GLY A 78 10.33 5.63 -2.16
C GLY A 78 11.63 4.93 -1.75
N ILE A 79 12.28 5.48 -0.76
CA ILE A 79 13.61 5.01 -0.36
C ILE A 79 13.65 3.54 0.07
N ILE A 80 12.54 3.03 0.61
CA ILE A 80 12.50 1.64 1.07
C ILE A 80 12.68 0.66 -0.10
N ALA A 81 12.18 1.01 -1.29
CA ALA A 81 12.37 0.17 -2.45
C ALA A 81 13.84 0.11 -2.87
N TYR A 82 14.50 1.25 -2.87
CA TYR A 82 15.92 1.30 -3.22
C TYR A 82 16.79 0.58 -2.21
N LEU A 83 16.45 0.67 -0.92
CA LEU A 83 17.12 -0.10 0.11
C LEU A 83 16.95 -1.61 -0.11
N ALA A 84 15.72 -2.04 -0.41
CA ALA A 84 15.45 -3.45 -0.65
C ALA A 84 16.20 -3.97 -1.90
N LEU A 85 16.21 -3.17 -2.96
CA LEU A 85 16.89 -3.56 -4.20
C LEU A 85 18.42 -3.62 -4.06
N SER A 86 18.97 -2.94 -3.06
CA SER A 86 20.42 -2.98 -2.80
C SER A 86 20.84 -4.20 -1.97
N CYS A 87 19.89 -4.97 -1.45
CA CYS A 87 20.17 -6.15 -0.66
C CYS A 87 20.61 -7.32 -1.53
N GLU A 88 21.42 -8.22 -0.97
CA GLU A 88 21.97 -9.36 -1.71
C GLU A 88 20.97 -10.50 -1.87
N ASN A 89 19.99 -10.60 -0.96
CA ASN A 89 19.00 -11.67 -1.00
C ASN A 89 17.67 -11.20 -0.41
N LEU A 90 16.64 -12.03 -0.61
CA LEU A 90 15.29 -11.72 -0.16
C LEU A 90 15.19 -11.60 1.35
N GLY A 91 15.89 -12.44 2.09
CA GLY A 91 15.88 -12.40 3.56
C GLY A 91 16.37 -11.06 4.08
N GLU A 92 17.46 -10.55 3.54
CA GLU A 92 17.98 -9.23 3.88
C GLU A 92 16.98 -8.12 3.49
N ALA A 93 16.37 -8.23 2.30
CA ALA A 93 15.37 -7.26 1.85
C ALA A 93 14.15 -7.24 2.78
N LEU A 94 13.69 -8.41 3.25
CA LEU A 94 12.57 -8.49 4.19
C LEU A 94 12.90 -7.88 5.53
N ALA A 95 14.13 -8.06 6.01
CA ALA A 95 14.58 -7.43 7.26
C ALA A 95 14.58 -5.91 7.14
N ARG A 96 15.06 -5.38 6.03
CA ARG A 96 15.01 -3.92 5.76
C ARG A 96 13.58 -3.43 5.66
N TYR A 97 12.73 -4.16 4.97
CA TYR A 97 11.32 -3.82 4.87
C TYR A 97 10.66 -3.76 6.26
N HIS A 98 10.93 -4.74 7.09
CA HIS A 98 10.42 -4.76 8.47
C HIS A 98 10.86 -3.50 9.23
N ASP A 99 12.13 -3.13 9.12
CA ASP A 99 12.67 -1.99 9.88
C ASP A 99 12.04 -0.65 9.43
N PHE A 100 11.71 -0.53 8.14
CA PHE A 100 11.30 0.75 7.56
C PHE A 100 9.90 0.78 6.97
N HIS A 101 9.09 -0.29 7.17
CA HIS A 101 7.77 -0.37 6.55
C HIS A 101 6.83 0.80 6.90
N ARG A 102 7.06 1.43 8.05
CA ARG A 102 6.25 2.57 8.47
C ARG A 102 6.40 3.78 7.57
N LEU A 103 7.44 3.82 6.77
CA LEU A 103 7.59 4.86 5.76
C LEU A 103 6.54 4.72 4.65
N ILE A 104 6.06 3.51 4.40
CA ILE A 104 5.00 3.26 3.43
C ILE A 104 3.64 3.37 4.11
N TYR A 105 3.44 2.64 5.21
CA TYR A 105 2.20 2.66 5.97
C TYR A 105 2.52 2.49 7.46
N ASP A 106 2.07 3.42 8.28
CA ASP A 106 2.39 3.47 9.70
C ASP A 106 1.25 3.07 10.62
N GLY A 107 0.14 2.57 10.07
CA GLY A 107 -1.06 2.30 10.86
C GLY A 107 -1.11 0.93 11.53
N SER A 108 -0.50 -0.07 10.96
CA SER A 108 -0.53 -1.43 11.51
C SER A 108 0.87 -1.99 11.67
N PRO A 109 1.12 -2.72 12.76
CA PRO A 109 2.40 -3.39 12.92
C PRO A 109 2.59 -4.49 11.86
N LEU A 110 3.79 -4.61 11.37
CA LEU A 110 4.19 -5.68 10.50
C LEU A 110 5.14 -6.60 11.27
N VAL A 111 4.89 -7.90 11.25
CA VAL A 111 5.73 -8.88 11.91
C VAL A 111 6.36 -9.78 10.85
N VAL A 112 7.69 -9.83 10.84
CA VAL A 112 8.45 -10.73 9.95
C VAL A 112 9.19 -11.73 10.83
N GLU A 113 8.97 -13.01 10.60
CA GLU A 113 9.61 -14.08 11.33
C GLU A 113 10.35 -15.02 10.37
N PHE A 114 11.58 -15.38 10.77
CA PHE A 114 12.40 -16.31 9.99
C PHE A 114 12.49 -17.63 10.74
N ASN A 115 11.73 -18.62 10.28
CA ASN A 115 11.71 -19.98 10.84
C ASN A 115 12.04 -20.95 9.72
N PRO A 116 13.34 -21.21 9.47
CA PRO A 116 13.72 -22.06 8.35
C PRO A 116 12.96 -23.37 8.33
N PRO A 117 12.48 -23.84 7.15
CA PRO A 117 12.77 -23.28 5.83
C PRO A 117 11.83 -22.14 5.39
N TYR A 118 11.04 -21.55 6.30
CA TYR A 118 10.04 -20.54 5.98
C TYR A 118 10.39 -19.17 6.52
N ALA A 119 9.88 -18.15 5.86
CA ALA A 119 9.74 -16.81 6.40
C ALA A 119 8.25 -16.46 6.36
N SER A 120 7.75 -15.80 7.39
CA SER A 120 6.36 -15.35 7.44
C SER A 120 6.28 -13.86 7.62
N ILE A 121 5.31 -13.26 6.96
CA ILE A 121 4.99 -11.85 7.09
C ILE A 121 3.53 -11.77 7.54
N ARG A 122 3.30 -11.09 8.65
CA ARG A 122 1.95 -10.95 9.20
C ARG A 122 1.65 -9.49 9.47
N TRP A 123 0.43 -9.12 9.19
CA TRP A 123 -0.13 -7.82 9.54
C TRP A 123 -1.59 -8.00 9.92
N GLU A 124 -2.10 -7.08 10.71
CA GLU A 124 -3.50 -7.09 11.10
C GLU A 124 -4.26 -6.07 10.26
N ALA A 125 -5.50 -6.41 9.94
CA ALA A 125 -6.38 -5.46 9.29
C ALA A 125 -6.59 -4.26 10.22
N PRO A 126 -6.49 -3.03 9.71
CA PRO A 126 -6.59 -1.84 10.56
C PRO A 126 -8.01 -1.53 11.01
N GLU A 127 -9.00 -2.28 10.55
CA GLU A 127 -10.39 -1.99 10.80
C GLU A 127 -11.20 -3.28 10.98
N PRO A 128 -12.36 -3.21 11.69
CA PRO A 128 -13.19 -4.41 11.88
C PRO A 128 -13.75 -4.99 10.59
N ASN A 129 -13.99 -4.15 9.59
CA ASN A 129 -14.53 -4.56 8.30
C ASN A 129 -13.60 -4.06 7.19
N PRO A 130 -12.46 -4.71 7.01
CA PRO A 130 -11.51 -4.31 5.98
C PRO A 130 -12.10 -4.51 4.58
N THR A 131 -11.58 -3.76 3.61
CA THR A 131 -11.99 -3.92 2.22
C THR A 131 -11.42 -5.22 1.65
N GLN A 132 -12.07 -5.72 0.61
CA GLN A 132 -11.55 -6.89 -0.09
C GLN A 132 -10.21 -6.63 -0.77
N LEU A 133 -9.85 -5.36 -0.94
CA LEU A 133 -8.63 -4.97 -1.63
C LEU A 133 -7.43 -4.87 -0.69
N THR A 134 -7.69 -4.75 0.61
CA THR A 134 -6.63 -4.61 1.61
C THR A 134 -6.38 -5.89 2.39
N ASP A 135 -7.26 -6.86 2.26
CA ASP A 135 -7.11 -8.17 2.84
C ASP A 135 -6.23 -9.06 1.96
#